data_ba4c840798c1502003b0f0a654b614a4
#
_entry.id   ba4c840798c1502003b0f0a654b614a4
#
_cell.length_a   1.000
_cell.length_b   1.000
_cell.length_c   1.000
_cell.angle_alpha   90.00
_cell.angle_beta   90.00
_cell.angle_gamma   90.00
#
_symmetry.space_group_name_H-M   'P 1'
#
loop_
_entity.id
_entity.type
_entity.pdbx_description
1 polymer ?
#
loop_
_entity_poly.entity_id
_entity_poly.type
_entity_poly.pdbx_seq_one_letter_code
_entity_poly.pdbx_strand_id
1 'polypeptide(L)'
;MFAFITIGTNNLKKSSAFYSKILKPLKIKKVLSHNRYYGYAKKETPKKIELYLIIPHNKKKATIGNGTMITFKANSKKIVNEFYKIGISLGAKDEGMPGPRHGKDYYAYLRDLDGNKICIFKKI
;
A
#
# COMPACT_ATOMS: atom_id res chain seq x y z
N MET A 1 -0.95 -16.38 7.69
CA MET A 1 -1.16 -17.06 6.42
C MET A 1 -0.19 -16.61 5.35
N PHE A 2 -0.11 -15.32 5.04
CA PHE A 2 0.86 -14.85 4.05
C PHE A 2 2.22 -14.57 4.68
N ALA A 3 3.29 -14.96 4.00
CA ALA A 3 4.65 -14.61 4.42
C ALA A 3 4.93 -13.13 4.09
N PHE A 4 4.69 -12.74 2.86
CA PHE A 4 4.81 -11.38 2.37
C PHE A 4 4.06 -11.23 1.05
N ILE A 5 3.87 -9.99 0.62
CA ILE A 5 3.28 -9.66 -0.67
C ILE A 5 4.24 -8.77 -1.46
N THR A 6 4.09 -8.77 -2.78
CA THR A 6 4.85 -7.89 -3.66
C THR A 6 3.90 -7.00 -4.46
N ILE A 7 4.30 -5.77 -4.65
CA ILE A 7 3.61 -4.81 -5.51
C ILE A 7 4.59 -4.36 -6.59
N GLY A 8 4.22 -4.56 -7.85
CA GLY A 8 5.05 -4.18 -8.99
C GLY A 8 5.03 -2.69 -9.26
N THR A 9 6.17 -2.15 -9.68
CA THR A 9 6.29 -0.74 -10.05
C THR A 9 7.19 -0.57 -11.25
N ASN A 10 6.96 0.49 -12.02
CA ASN A 10 7.80 0.90 -13.15
C ASN A 10 8.79 1.99 -12.76
N ASN A 11 8.70 2.50 -11.52
CA ASN A 11 9.61 3.51 -10.98
C ASN A 11 9.75 3.30 -9.48
N LEU A 12 10.79 2.58 -9.09
CA LEU A 12 10.96 2.16 -7.69
C LEU A 12 11.11 3.33 -6.73
N LYS A 13 11.88 4.35 -7.10
CA LYS A 13 12.11 5.53 -6.24
C LYS A 13 10.81 6.31 -6.03
N LYS A 14 10.06 6.54 -7.10
CA LYS A 14 8.79 7.29 -7.04
C LYS A 14 7.74 6.52 -6.26
N SER A 15 7.62 5.21 -6.50
CA SER A 15 6.71 4.34 -5.78
C SER A 15 7.07 4.29 -4.29
N SER A 16 8.35 4.18 -3.97
CA SER A 16 8.82 4.17 -2.58
C SER A 16 8.52 5.49 -1.86
N ALA A 17 8.71 6.62 -2.51
CA ALA A 17 8.35 7.91 -1.92
C ALA A 17 6.86 7.97 -1.58
N PHE A 18 6.02 7.43 -2.45
CA PHE A 18 4.58 7.32 -2.22
C PHE A 18 4.27 6.41 -1.03
N TYR A 19 4.74 5.15 -1.07
CA TYR A 19 4.42 4.17 -0.02
C TYR A 19 5.03 4.51 1.34
N SER A 20 6.20 5.11 1.38
CA SER A 20 6.81 5.54 2.65
C SER A 20 5.96 6.58 3.39
N LYS A 21 5.21 7.40 2.65
CA LYS A 21 4.31 8.39 3.25
C LYS A 21 2.93 7.81 3.58
N ILE A 22 2.35 7.04 2.65
CA ILE A 22 0.99 6.51 2.84
C ILE A 22 0.93 5.43 3.93
N LEU A 23 2.03 4.70 4.15
CA LEU A 23 2.13 3.67 5.18
C LEU A 23 2.52 4.20 6.57
N LYS A 24 2.92 5.47 6.65
CA LYS A 24 3.34 6.07 7.93
C LYS A 24 2.26 6.04 9.01
N PRO A 25 0.98 6.34 8.73
CA PRO A 25 -0.08 6.20 9.73
C PRO A 25 -0.25 4.79 10.26
N LEU A 26 0.19 3.78 9.52
CA LEU A 26 0.16 2.37 9.93
C LEU A 26 1.41 1.96 10.71
N LYS A 27 2.34 2.89 10.94
CA LYS A 27 3.64 2.62 11.59
C LYS A 27 4.45 1.56 10.84
N ILE A 28 4.40 1.62 9.52
CA ILE A 28 5.17 0.78 8.61
C ILE A 28 6.22 1.65 7.94
N LYS A 29 7.45 1.15 7.87
CA LYS A 29 8.56 1.89 7.28
C LYS A 29 9.41 1.00 6.37
N LYS A 30 10.15 1.64 5.48
CA LYS A 30 11.14 0.95 4.66
C LYS A 30 12.31 0.50 5.53
N VAL A 31 12.63 -0.79 5.47
CA VAL A 31 13.72 -1.41 6.26
C VAL A 31 14.79 -2.04 5.37
N LEU A 32 14.53 -2.16 4.07
CA LEU A 32 15.45 -2.76 3.12
C LEU A 32 15.44 -1.97 1.81
N SER A 33 16.61 -1.61 1.33
CA SER A 33 16.81 -0.99 0.02
C SER A 33 17.73 -1.85 -0.82
N HIS A 34 17.22 -2.36 -1.92
CA HIS A 34 17.98 -3.09 -2.93
C HIS A 34 17.76 -2.39 -4.27
N ASN A 35 18.62 -2.60 -5.26
CA ASN A 35 18.48 -1.91 -6.54
C ASN A 35 17.23 -2.30 -7.33
N ARG A 36 16.58 -3.43 -7.02
CA ARG A 36 15.39 -3.91 -7.72
C ARG A 36 14.15 -3.99 -6.85
N TYR A 37 14.29 -3.88 -5.52
CA TYR A 37 13.14 -3.95 -4.61
C TYR A 37 13.43 -3.25 -3.31
N TYR A 38 12.38 -2.77 -2.66
CA TYR A 38 12.43 -2.20 -1.31
C TYR A 38 11.48 -2.99 -0.42
N GLY A 39 11.92 -3.26 0.82
CA GLY A 39 11.14 -4.00 1.80
C GLY A 39 10.61 -3.09 2.90
N TYR A 40 9.36 -3.35 3.29
CA TYR A 40 8.66 -2.60 4.33
C TYR A 40 8.23 -3.51 5.45
N ALA A 41 8.36 -3.01 6.70
CA ALA A 41 7.98 -3.74 7.90
C ALA A 41 7.39 -2.77 8.93
N LYS A 42 6.64 -3.34 9.88
CA LYS A 42 6.20 -2.57 11.04
C LYS A 42 7.40 -2.11 11.85
N LYS A 43 7.33 -0.90 12.40
CA LYS A 43 8.40 -0.36 13.26
C LYS A 43 8.72 -1.26 14.44
N GLU A 44 7.71 -1.91 15.01
CA GLU A 44 7.86 -2.81 16.17
C GLU A 44 8.46 -4.18 15.81
N THR A 45 8.39 -4.58 14.52
CA THR A 45 8.95 -5.85 14.04
C THR A 45 9.75 -5.61 12.75
N PRO A 46 10.88 -4.85 12.83
CA PRO A 46 11.60 -4.39 11.63
C PRO A 46 12.29 -5.49 10.84
N LYS A 47 12.46 -6.68 11.45
CA LYS A 47 13.05 -7.83 10.75
C LYS A 47 12.02 -8.66 9.99
N LYS A 48 10.73 -8.40 10.20
CA LYS A 48 9.64 -9.10 9.52
C LYS A 48 9.11 -8.26 8.37
N ILE A 49 9.69 -8.42 7.19
CA ILE A 49 9.22 -7.72 5.99
C ILE A 49 7.97 -8.41 5.49
N GLU A 50 6.89 -7.65 5.35
CA GLU A 50 5.60 -8.14 4.89
C GLU A 50 5.19 -7.59 3.53
N LEU A 51 5.87 -6.55 3.04
CA LEU A 51 5.58 -5.91 1.76
C LEU A 51 6.88 -5.59 1.03
N TYR A 52 6.95 -5.94 -0.24
CA TYR A 52 8.01 -5.50 -1.13
C TYR A 52 7.43 -4.68 -2.28
N LEU A 53 8.05 -3.55 -2.57
CA LEU A 53 7.89 -2.89 -3.86
C LEU A 53 8.97 -3.44 -4.77
N ILE A 54 8.61 -3.87 -5.98
CA ILE A 54 9.54 -4.58 -6.84
C ILE A 54 9.43 -4.15 -8.30
N ILE A 55 10.59 -4.01 -8.94
CA ILE A 55 10.66 -4.05 -10.39
C ILE A 55 10.49 -5.51 -10.77
N PRO A 56 9.57 -5.85 -11.70
CA PRO A 56 9.31 -7.26 -12.04
C PRO A 56 10.59 -8.04 -12.33
N HIS A 57 10.66 -9.27 -11.84
CA HIS A 57 11.83 -10.14 -11.97
C HIS A 57 12.28 -10.30 -13.42
N ASN A 58 11.34 -10.40 -14.35
CA ASN A 58 11.63 -10.54 -15.78
C ASN A 58 12.05 -9.22 -16.44
N LYS A 59 12.12 -8.11 -15.69
CA LYS A 59 12.50 -6.77 -16.14
C LYS A 59 11.56 -6.16 -17.18
N LYS A 60 10.42 -6.79 -17.43
CA LYS A 60 9.37 -6.21 -18.27
C LYS A 60 8.55 -5.23 -17.46
N LYS A 61 7.75 -4.42 -18.16
CA LYS A 61 6.88 -3.43 -17.53
C LYS A 61 5.96 -4.10 -16.50
N ALA A 62 5.86 -3.49 -15.31
CA ALA A 62 4.89 -3.91 -14.31
C ALA A 62 3.48 -3.60 -14.81
N THR A 63 2.56 -4.55 -14.64
CA THR A 63 1.16 -4.40 -15.00
C THR A 63 0.30 -4.66 -13.77
N ILE A 64 -0.93 -4.15 -13.79
CA ILE A 64 -1.90 -4.39 -12.72
C ILE A 64 -2.72 -5.63 -13.05
N GLY A 65 -3.12 -6.39 -12.03
CA GLY A 65 -4.05 -7.50 -12.19
C GLY A 65 -5.49 -7.02 -12.09
N ASN A 66 -6.30 -7.31 -13.07
CA ASN A 66 -7.73 -7.01 -12.98
C ASN A 66 -8.36 -7.96 -11.96
N GLY A 67 -8.85 -7.40 -10.84
CA GLY A 67 -9.34 -8.17 -9.71
C GLY A 67 -8.37 -8.30 -8.54
N THR A 68 -7.10 -7.91 -8.72
CA THR A 68 -6.12 -7.91 -7.64
C THR A 68 -6.25 -6.64 -6.81
N MET A 69 -6.23 -6.80 -5.49
CA MET A 69 -6.26 -5.69 -4.54
C MET A 69 -5.51 -6.08 -3.29
N ILE A 70 -4.67 -5.19 -2.80
CA ILE A 70 -3.95 -5.36 -1.54
C ILE A 70 -4.66 -4.51 -0.48
N THR A 71 -5.06 -5.13 0.62
CA THR A 71 -5.77 -4.45 1.70
C THR A 71 -4.91 -4.35 2.93
N PHE A 72 -4.70 -3.12 3.40
CA PHE A 72 -4.00 -2.84 4.64
C PHE A 72 -5.00 -2.69 5.77
N LYS A 73 -4.64 -3.20 6.95
CA LYS A 73 -5.49 -3.13 8.14
C LYS A 73 -5.15 -1.87 8.95
N ALA A 74 -6.16 -1.09 9.29
CA ALA A 74 -6.02 0.09 10.13
C ALA A 74 -6.60 -0.16 11.53
N ASN A 75 -6.05 0.55 12.53
CA ASN A 75 -6.52 0.45 13.92
C ASN A 75 -7.67 1.40 14.24
N SER A 76 -7.96 2.35 13.36
CA SER A 76 -9.04 3.33 13.56
C SER A 76 -9.56 3.87 12.25
N LYS A 77 -10.77 4.44 12.27
CA LYS A 77 -11.32 5.17 11.12
C LYS A 77 -10.46 6.37 10.76
N LYS A 78 -9.87 7.03 11.76
CA LYS A 78 -8.97 8.16 11.56
C LYS A 78 -7.79 7.77 10.67
N ILE A 79 -7.20 6.61 10.91
CA ILE A 79 -6.09 6.10 10.10
C ILE A 79 -6.54 5.81 8.68
N VAL A 80 -7.73 5.26 8.47
CA VAL A 80 -8.29 5.06 7.12
C VAL A 80 -8.38 6.40 6.39
N ASN A 81 -8.93 7.43 7.07
CA ASN A 81 -9.06 8.76 6.48
C ASN A 81 -7.71 9.39 6.15
N GLU A 82 -6.72 9.26 7.04
CA GLU A 82 -5.37 9.79 6.82
C GLU A 82 -4.68 9.10 5.63
N PHE A 83 -4.75 7.77 5.58
CA PHE A 83 -4.18 6.99 4.49
C PHE A 83 -4.74 7.46 3.14
N TYR A 84 -6.04 7.58 3.04
CA TYR A 84 -6.72 8.03 1.83
C TYR A 84 -6.29 9.45 1.46
N LYS A 85 -6.33 10.37 2.42
CA LYS A 85 -5.99 11.79 2.19
C LYS A 85 -4.54 11.96 1.72
N ILE A 86 -3.60 11.26 2.35
CA ILE A 86 -2.19 11.28 1.95
C ILE A 86 -2.04 10.73 0.53
N GLY A 87 -2.69 9.59 0.25
CA GLY A 87 -2.63 8.98 -1.09
C GLY A 87 -3.11 9.92 -2.19
N ILE A 88 -4.26 10.54 -2.00
CA ILE A 88 -4.79 11.52 -2.96
C ILE A 88 -3.84 12.70 -3.13
N SER A 89 -3.28 13.23 -2.04
CA SER A 89 -2.35 14.37 -2.10
C SER A 89 -1.07 14.04 -2.87
N LEU A 90 -0.71 12.75 -2.95
CA LEU A 90 0.50 12.29 -3.64
C LEU A 90 0.24 11.81 -5.07
N GLY A 91 -0.99 11.94 -5.56
CA GLY A 91 -1.33 11.60 -6.92
C GLY A 91 -2.03 10.27 -7.14
N ALA A 92 -2.40 9.56 -6.07
CA ALA A 92 -3.23 8.37 -6.18
C ALA A 92 -4.60 8.74 -6.75
N LYS A 93 -5.21 7.80 -7.47
CA LYS A 93 -6.57 8.00 -7.99
C LYS A 93 -7.58 7.42 -7.01
N ASP A 94 -8.70 8.12 -6.82
CA ASP A 94 -9.82 7.64 -6.03
C ASP A 94 -10.48 6.42 -6.68
N GLU A 95 -10.72 5.39 -5.87
CA GLU A 95 -11.53 4.22 -6.23
C GLU A 95 -12.66 3.99 -5.23
N GLY A 96 -12.73 4.81 -4.20
CA GLY A 96 -13.77 4.78 -3.17
C GLY A 96 -13.38 5.57 -1.95
N MET A 97 -14.07 6.69 -1.69
CA MET A 97 -13.80 7.54 -0.54
C MET A 97 -14.05 6.80 0.77
N PRO A 98 -13.41 7.23 1.88
CA PRO A 98 -13.62 6.59 3.18
C PRO A 98 -15.09 6.52 3.55
N GLY A 99 -15.52 5.34 4.00
CA GLY A 99 -16.90 5.12 4.43
C GLY A 99 -17.19 3.67 4.74
N PRO A 100 -18.36 3.40 5.33
CA PRO A 100 -18.79 2.02 5.60
C PRO A 100 -19.19 1.32 4.31
N ARG A 101 -18.81 0.03 4.21
CA ARG A 101 -19.20 -0.86 3.11
C ARG A 101 -19.33 -2.28 3.66
N HIS A 102 -20.19 -3.07 3.04
CA HIS A 102 -20.44 -4.44 3.50
C HIS A 102 -20.86 -4.48 4.97
N GLY A 103 -21.79 -3.57 5.35
CA GLY A 103 -22.23 -3.41 6.73
C GLY A 103 -21.55 -2.19 7.37
N LYS A 104 -20.98 -2.38 8.57
CA LYS A 104 -20.40 -1.27 9.36
C LYS A 104 -18.89 -1.08 9.13
N ASP A 105 -18.22 -2.07 8.56
CA ASP A 105 -16.77 -2.00 8.37
C ASP A 105 -16.39 -0.86 7.44
N TYR A 106 -15.27 -0.22 7.75
CA TYR A 106 -14.88 1.06 7.17
C TYR A 106 -13.75 0.86 6.17
N TYR A 107 -13.93 1.34 4.94
CA TYR A 107 -12.99 1.13 3.83
C TYR A 107 -12.68 2.43 3.11
N ALA A 108 -11.53 2.46 2.44
CA ALA A 108 -11.24 3.40 1.38
C ALA A 108 -10.38 2.71 0.32
N TYR A 109 -10.52 3.12 -0.92
CA TYR A 109 -9.86 2.48 -2.06
C TYR A 109 -9.14 3.51 -2.92
N LEU A 110 -7.93 3.15 -3.36
CA LEU A 110 -7.09 4.00 -4.19
C LEU A 110 -6.42 3.18 -5.29
N ARG A 111 -6.01 3.85 -6.37
CA ARG A 111 -4.99 3.34 -7.29
C ARG A 111 -3.69 4.05 -6.99
N ASP A 112 -2.61 3.28 -6.80
CA ASP A 112 -1.28 3.87 -6.59
C ASP A 112 -0.75 4.50 -7.90
N LEU A 113 0.48 4.99 -7.90
CA LEU A 113 1.04 5.70 -9.06
C LEU A 113 1.26 4.82 -10.27
N ASP A 114 1.31 3.50 -10.10
CA ASP A 114 1.39 2.52 -11.19
C ASP A 114 0.02 1.96 -11.58
N GLY A 115 -1.03 2.31 -10.83
CA GLY A 115 -2.39 1.84 -11.06
C GLY A 115 -2.78 0.61 -10.26
N ASN A 116 -1.94 0.12 -9.37
CA ASN A 116 -2.27 -1.00 -8.49
C ASN A 116 -3.40 -0.59 -7.54
N LYS A 117 -4.40 -1.45 -7.39
CA LYS A 117 -5.51 -1.19 -6.47
C LYS A 117 -5.10 -1.53 -5.05
N ILE A 118 -5.25 -0.57 -4.16
CA ILE A 118 -4.98 -0.74 -2.73
C ILE A 118 -6.21 -0.31 -1.93
N CYS A 119 -6.37 -0.94 -0.79
CA CYS A 119 -7.48 -0.67 0.13
C CYS A 119 -6.93 -0.48 1.53
N ILE A 120 -7.56 0.36 2.31
CA ILE A 120 -7.33 0.49 3.74
C ILE A 120 -8.63 0.16 4.46
N PHE A 121 -8.55 -0.64 5.50
CA PHE A 121 -9.72 -1.27 6.13
C PHE A 121 -9.65 -1.20 7.64
N LYS A 122 -10.78 -0.86 8.26
CA LYS A 122 -10.97 -0.95 9.71
C LYS A 122 -12.21 -1.80 10.01
N LYS A 123 -12.01 -2.88 10.73
CA LYS A 123 -13.09 -3.70 11.28
C LYS A 123 -13.77 -2.93 12.40
N ILE A 124 -15.08 -2.80 12.35
CA ILE A 124 -15.87 -2.10 13.37
C ILE A 124 -16.44 -3.09 14.40
#